data_e22fa8c9ced762b5da71673ea8da23d2
#
_entry.id   e22fa8c9ced762b5da71673ea8da23d2
#
_cell.length_a   1.000
_cell.length_b   1.000
_cell.length_c   1.000
_cell.angle_alpha   90.00
_cell.angle_beta   90.00
_cell.angle_gamma   90.00
#
_symmetry.space_group_name_H-M   'P 1'
#
loop_
_entity.id
_entity.type
_entity.pdbx_description
1 polymer ?
#
loop_
_entity_poly.entity_id
_entity_poly.type
_entity_poly.pdbx_seq_one_letter_code
_entity_poly.pdbx_strand_id
1 'polypeptide(L)'
;MTSNTASSAKRLIKDDSGSIMPIFVMSMLPVLALTGMAIDYTRANSATIKMQAALDATALAISPNASTLTETALNTQANAFFSAMYHDANATAPSVKATYTTVNGPQVVLNGTASMKTYFTRLPPINIPQLTIASSSTIKWGNSRLRVALVLDNTGSMIDAGKIGALQTATKNLLTQLKGAAVNNGDVYVSMIPFVKDVNVGATNYNASWIDWTDWDANNGTCVRHNGHHVPGAVQSTCTGTWTPAAHSTWNGCITDRGTTNSPSTGNYDTNVVVPTTTITATLFPAEQYSSCPLQLTGLNYDWTTMNTMVNQMTPNGNTNQAIGLAMGWQSLVGGGPFTAPPLDPNFQYNQVIILLTDGLNTQNRWYTDQASIDARQKMTCDNIRAAGITLYTVQVNTGGDPTSTLLQNCATDSSKFFLLTTASQIVTTFNAIGTNISKLRVAM
;
A
#
# COMPACT_ATOMS: atom_id res chain seq x y z
N MET A 1 19.66 81.22 -39.54
CA MET A 1 18.38 80.94 -38.88
C MET A 1 18.59 80.04 -37.67
N THR A 2 19.38 80.42 -36.67
CA THR A 2 19.72 79.57 -35.51
C THR A 2 19.68 80.34 -34.15
N SER A 3 18.89 81.42 -34.05
CA SER A 3 18.92 82.29 -32.84
C SER A 3 17.63 82.33 -32.03
N ASN A 4 16.53 81.62 -32.46
CA ASN A 4 15.24 81.80 -31.79
C ASN A 4 14.86 80.64 -30.85
N THR A 5 15.49 79.50 -30.91
CA THR A 5 15.11 78.36 -30.04
C THR A 5 15.66 78.44 -28.61
N ALA A 6 16.84 79.06 -28.44
CA ALA A 6 17.47 79.25 -27.13
C ALA A 6 16.77 80.34 -26.26
N SER A 7 16.09 81.26 -26.89
CA SER A 7 15.31 82.35 -26.22
C SER A 7 13.99 81.82 -25.62
N SER A 8 13.33 80.92 -26.33
CA SER A 8 12.09 80.29 -25.89
C SER A 8 12.27 79.39 -24.69
N ALA A 9 13.36 78.57 -24.63
CA ALA A 9 13.68 77.71 -23.55
C ALA A 9 14.06 78.48 -22.25
N LYS A 10 14.73 79.64 -22.36
CA LYS A 10 15.04 80.53 -21.23
C LYS A 10 13.83 81.25 -20.66
N ARG A 11 12.81 81.51 -21.49
CA ARG A 11 11.53 82.11 -21.04
C ARG A 11 10.71 81.10 -20.25
N LEU A 12 10.67 79.82 -20.66
CA LEU A 12 9.97 78.73 -19.96
C LEU A 12 10.51 78.49 -18.55
N ILE A 13 11.79 78.75 -18.31
CA ILE A 13 12.44 78.55 -17.00
C ILE A 13 12.25 79.71 -16.06
N LYS A 14 11.81 80.86 -16.56
CA LYS A 14 11.67 82.13 -15.82
C LYS A 14 10.23 82.57 -15.65
N ASP A 15 9.24 81.82 -16.03
CA ASP A 15 7.82 82.08 -15.91
C ASP A 15 7.29 81.43 -14.63
N ASP A 16 7.17 82.22 -13.55
CA ASP A 16 6.64 81.82 -12.22
C ASP A 16 5.11 81.73 -12.21
N SER A 17 4.44 81.91 -13.35
CA SER A 17 3.00 81.68 -13.48
C SER A 17 2.72 80.18 -13.58
N GLY A 18 2.66 79.47 -12.45
CA GLY A 18 2.38 78.14 -12.13
C GLY A 18 1.70 77.27 -13.22
N SER A 19 2.40 76.98 -14.34
CA SER A 19 1.93 76.03 -15.36
C SER A 19 2.03 74.65 -14.83
N ILE A 20 0.94 74.00 -14.45
CA ILE A 20 0.84 72.57 -14.02
C ILE A 20 1.24 71.61 -15.15
N MET A 21 1.26 72.12 -16.40
CA MET A 21 1.44 71.30 -17.59
C MET A 21 2.79 70.50 -17.66
N PRO A 22 3.95 71.11 -17.31
CA PRO A 22 5.21 70.33 -17.30
C PRO A 22 5.23 69.24 -16.22
N ILE A 23 4.66 69.50 -15.05
CA ILE A 23 4.56 68.52 -13.95
C ILE A 23 3.64 67.38 -14.35
N PHE A 24 2.48 67.70 -14.97
CA PHE A 24 1.54 66.72 -15.48
C PHE A 24 2.19 65.78 -16.54
N VAL A 25 2.89 66.36 -17.51
CA VAL A 25 3.59 65.56 -18.54
C VAL A 25 4.68 64.69 -17.92
N MET A 26 5.46 65.21 -16.95
CA MET A 26 6.49 64.42 -16.25
C MET A 26 5.89 63.29 -15.40
N SER A 27 4.73 63.52 -14.76
CA SER A 27 4.06 62.49 -13.96
C SER A 27 3.36 61.43 -14.83
N MET A 28 2.95 61.75 -16.03
CA MET A 28 2.30 60.82 -16.97
C MET A 28 3.26 59.77 -17.52
N LEU A 29 4.53 60.09 -17.70
CA LEU A 29 5.53 59.14 -18.22
C LEU A 29 5.71 57.87 -17.35
N PRO A 30 5.93 57.98 -16.02
CA PRO A 30 6.02 56.78 -15.19
C PRO A 30 4.70 56.01 -15.09
N VAL A 31 3.55 56.67 -15.11
CA VAL A 31 2.24 56.00 -15.13
C VAL A 31 2.05 55.19 -16.41
N LEU A 32 2.40 55.74 -17.59
CA LEU A 32 2.36 55.00 -18.86
C LEU A 32 3.36 53.84 -18.89
N ALA A 33 4.55 54.04 -18.33
CA ALA A 33 5.56 52.98 -18.24
C ALA A 33 5.08 51.82 -17.34
N LEU A 34 4.52 52.09 -16.17
CA LEU A 34 3.96 51.07 -15.27
C LEU A 34 2.76 50.36 -15.89
N THR A 35 1.84 51.08 -16.53
CA THR A 35 0.71 50.46 -17.25
C THR A 35 1.20 49.55 -18.40
N GLY A 36 2.19 50.02 -19.15
CA GLY A 36 2.80 49.24 -20.24
C GLY A 36 3.50 47.95 -19.74
N MET A 37 4.24 48.01 -18.61
CA MET A 37 4.81 46.84 -17.95
C MET A 37 3.73 45.86 -17.49
N ALA A 38 2.63 46.36 -16.93
CA ALA A 38 1.52 45.50 -16.50
C ALA A 38 0.89 44.76 -17.70
N ILE A 39 0.78 45.43 -18.87
CA ILE A 39 0.28 44.78 -20.10
C ILE A 39 1.24 43.69 -20.56
N ASP A 40 2.55 43.94 -20.66
CA ASP A 40 3.53 42.95 -21.07
C ASP A 40 3.58 41.77 -20.08
N TYR A 41 3.50 42.05 -18.77
CA TYR A 41 3.42 41.02 -17.73
C TYR A 41 2.16 40.14 -17.85
N THR A 42 0.98 40.76 -18.05
CA THR A 42 -0.28 40.01 -18.20
C THR A 42 -0.26 39.09 -19.41
N ARG A 43 0.35 39.55 -20.53
CA ARG A 43 0.53 38.73 -21.72
C ARG A 43 1.49 37.57 -21.46
N ALA A 44 2.60 37.81 -20.78
CA ALA A 44 3.55 36.75 -20.39
C ALA A 44 2.89 35.72 -19.49
N ASN A 45 2.12 36.15 -18.50
CA ASN A 45 1.38 35.27 -17.60
C ASN A 45 0.34 34.41 -18.36
N SER A 46 -0.42 35.02 -19.29
CA SER A 46 -1.36 34.29 -20.14
C SER A 46 -0.66 33.21 -20.99
N ALA A 47 0.49 33.54 -21.59
CA ALA A 47 1.28 32.60 -22.36
C ALA A 47 1.86 31.47 -21.48
N THR A 48 2.27 31.78 -20.25
CA THR A 48 2.72 30.77 -19.27
C THR A 48 1.60 29.78 -18.89
N ILE A 49 0.38 30.27 -18.65
CA ILE A 49 -0.79 29.41 -18.36
C ILE A 49 -1.10 28.48 -19.51
N LYS A 50 -1.07 28.98 -20.76
CA LYS A 50 -1.25 28.14 -21.94
C LYS A 50 -0.15 27.10 -22.09
N MET A 51 1.09 27.49 -21.82
CA MET A 51 2.23 26.58 -21.82
C MET A 51 2.06 25.46 -20.77
N GLN A 52 1.65 25.79 -19.56
CA GLN A 52 1.38 24.83 -18.51
C GLN A 52 0.32 23.81 -18.97
N ALA A 53 -0.82 24.27 -19.49
CA ALA A 53 -1.87 23.38 -19.97
C ALA A 53 -1.38 22.46 -21.11
N ALA A 54 -0.56 22.99 -22.04
CA ALA A 54 0.02 22.19 -23.12
C ALA A 54 1.04 21.16 -22.60
N LEU A 55 1.84 21.52 -21.58
CA LEU A 55 2.79 20.61 -20.94
C LEU A 55 2.04 19.49 -20.20
N ASP A 56 0.98 19.82 -19.47
CA ASP A 56 0.18 18.83 -18.74
C ASP A 56 -0.47 17.82 -19.71
N ALA A 57 -1.05 18.31 -20.81
CA ALA A 57 -1.62 17.45 -21.85
C ALA A 57 -0.55 16.58 -22.54
N THR A 58 0.61 17.15 -22.84
CA THR A 58 1.74 16.43 -23.44
C THR A 58 2.27 15.34 -22.51
N ALA A 59 2.43 15.66 -21.22
CA ALA A 59 2.93 14.73 -20.22
C ALA A 59 1.98 13.52 -20.08
N LEU A 60 0.66 13.76 -20.06
CA LEU A 60 -0.35 12.69 -20.08
C LEU A 60 -0.27 11.83 -21.34
N ALA A 61 -0.07 12.43 -22.51
CA ALA A 61 -0.04 11.72 -23.77
C ALA A 61 1.17 10.79 -23.92
N ILE A 62 2.36 11.19 -23.42
CA ILE A 62 3.59 10.40 -23.55
C ILE A 62 3.84 9.44 -22.39
N SER A 63 3.18 9.63 -21.23
CA SER A 63 3.42 8.85 -20.02
C SER A 63 3.25 7.32 -20.20
N PRO A 64 2.30 6.77 -20.98
CA PRO A 64 2.11 5.34 -21.12
C PRO A 64 3.33 4.62 -21.73
N ASN A 65 4.07 5.29 -22.60
CA ASN A 65 5.19 4.70 -23.33
C ASN A 65 6.56 5.18 -22.85
N ALA A 66 6.60 6.09 -21.87
CA ALA A 66 7.83 6.78 -21.48
C ALA A 66 8.93 5.85 -20.96
N SER A 67 8.56 4.74 -20.30
CA SER A 67 9.50 3.76 -19.75
C SER A 67 10.16 2.87 -20.82
N THR A 68 9.58 2.78 -22.01
CA THR A 68 10.05 1.92 -23.10
C THR A 68 10.83 2.69 -24.17
N LEU A 69 10.78 4.01 -24.13
CA LEU A 69 11.41 4.88 -25.10
C LEU A 69 12.84 5.26 -24.70
N THR A 70 13.71 5.42 -25.70
CA THR A 70 15.00 6.10 -25.49
C THR A 70 14.75 7.58 -25.20
N GLU A 71 15.70 8.26 -24.52
CA GLU A 71 15.58 9.70 -24.22
C GLU A 71 15.34 10.54 -25.49
N THR A 72 16.00 10.18 -26.61
CA THR A 72 15.82 10.86 -27.88
C THR A 72 14.41 10.68 -28.45
N ALA A 73 13.88 9.45 -28.41
CA ALA A 73 12.53 9.16 -28.91
C ALA A 73 11.45 9.83 -28.01
N LEU A 74 11.65 9.83 -26.69
CA LEU A 74 10.78 10.50 -25.75
C LEU A 74 10.73 12.02 -26.02
N ASN A 75 11.88 12.66 -26.21
CA ASN A 75 11.97 14.09 -26.55
C ASN A 75 11.33 14.40 -27.90
N THR A 76 11.49 13.54 -28.90
CA THR A 76 10.86 13.70 -30.22
C THR A 76 9.33 13.67 -30.09
N GLN A 77 8.79 12.69 -29.38
CA GLN A 77 7.35 12.62 -29.14
C GLN A 77 6.84 13.81 -28.31
N ALA A 78 7.55 14.18 -27.23
CA ALA A 78 7.18 15.34 -26.40
C ALA A 78 7.10 16.63 -27.23
N ASN A 79 8.09 16.89 -28.10
CA ASN A 79 8.08 18.06 -28.96
C ASN A 79 6.92 18.02 -29.98
N ALA A 80 6.61 16.87 -30.56
CA ALA A 80 5.49 16.73 -31.49
C ALA A 80 4.14 17.03 -30.81
N PHE A 81 3.87 16.43 -29.64
CA PHE A 81 2.63 16.69 -28.88
C PHE A 81 2.57 18.14 -28.37
N PHE A 82 3.67 18.64 -27.81
CA PHE A 82 3.73 20.00 -27.30
C PHE A 82 3.46 21.02 -28.39
N SER A 83 4.08 20.88 -29.57
CA SER A 83 3.86 21.78 -30.68
C SER A 83 2.43 21.72 -31.24
N ALA A 84 1.75 20.58 -31.09
CA ALA A 84 0.35 20.43 -31.46
C ALA A 84 -0.62 21.08 -30.45
N MET A 85 -0.21 21.22 -29.19
CA MET A 85 -1.06 21.73 -28.10
C MET A 85 -0.78 23.19 -27.74
N TYR A 86 0.48 23.65 -27.88
CA TYR A 86 0.88 25.01 -27.52
C TYR A 86 0.79 25.94 -28.72
N HIS A 87 -0.23 26.80 -28.73
CA HIS A 87 -0.44 27.84 -29.72
C HIS A 87 -0.54 29.20 -29.05
N ASP A 88 0.51 30.01 -29.19
CA ASP A 88 0.48 31.44 -28.80
C ASP A 88 1.18 32.28 -29.86
N ALA A 89 0.43 33.19 -30.48
CA ALA A 89 0.93 34.04 -31.57
C ALA A 89 2.05 35.00 -31.13
N ASN A 90 2.19 35.23 -29.84
CA ASN A 90 3.20 36.13 -29.28
C ASN A 90 4.47 35.40 -28.82
N ALA A 91 4.40 34.07 -28.68
CA ALA A 91 5.54 33.26 -28.28
C ALA A 91 6.32 32.78 -29.47
N THR A 92 7.64 32.83 -29.39
CA THR A 92 8.58 32.40 -30.43
C THR A 92 9.49 31.30 -29.90
N ALA A 93 9.92 30.39 -30.75
CA ALA A 93 10.82 29.28 -30.45
C ALA A 93 10.37 28.42 -29.22
N PRO A 94 9.11 27.95 -29.18
CA PRO A 94 8.70 27.06 -28.14
C PRO A 94 9.46 25.74 -28.23
N SER A 95 9.96 25.26 -27.09
CA SER A 95 10.65 23.98 -26.98
C SER A 95 10.29 23.28 -25.71
N VAL A 96 10.32 21.94 -25.72
CA VAL A 96 10.12 21.11 -24.54
C VAL A 96 11.22 20.07 -24.40
N LYS A 97 11.71 19.89 -23.19
CA LYS A 97 12.60 18.78 -22.83
C LYS A 97 11.84 17.83 -21.92
N ALA A 98 11.75 16.57 -22.33
CA ALA A 98 11.16 15.48 -21.56
C ALA A 98 12.26 14.62 -20.94
N THR A 99 12.13 14.29 -19.67
CA THR A 99 13.04 13.40 -18.94
C THR A 99 12.22 12.35 -18.21
N TYR A 100 12.50 11.07 -18.49
CA TYR A 100 11.97 9.95 -17.72
C TYR A 100 12.94 9.60 -16.59
N THR A 101 12.43 9.39 -15.40
CA THR A 101 13.23 8.95 -14.23
C THR A 101 12.40 8.03 -13.35
N THR A 102 13.09 7.11 -12.66
CA THR A 102 12.50 6.24 -11.64
C THR A 102 12.80 6.70 -10.21
N VAL A 103 13.55 7.78 -10.06
CA VAL A 103 13.82 8.39 -8.74
C VAL A 103 12.53 8.97 -8.18
N ASN A 104 12.16 8.56 -6.96
CA ASN A 104 10.86 8.84 -6.34
C ASN A 104 9.66 8.26 -7.11
N GLY A 105 9.84 7.10 -7.74
CA GLY A 105 8.86 6.41 -8.58
C GLY A 105 8.95 6.80 -10.06
N PRO A 106 8.37 5.99 -10.95
CA PRO A 106 8.33 6.29 -12.37
C PRO A 106 7.63 7.63 -12.64
N GLN A 107 8.34 8.54 -13.32
CA GLN A 107 7.81 9.85 -13.64
C GLN A 107 8.39 10.41 -14.93
N VAL A 108 7.60 11.23 -15.61
CA VAL A 108 8.06 12.09 -16.69
C VAL A 108 8.01 13.53 -16.24
N VAL A 109 9.13 14.22 -16.40
CA VAL A 109 9.26 15.65 -16.16
C VAL A 109 9.40 16.34 -17.51
N LEU A 110 8.54 17.30 -17.77
CA LEU A 110 8.56 18.16 -18.95
C LEU A 110 8.93 19.56 -18.52
N ASN A 111 9.94 20.13 -19.17
CA ASN A 111 10.32 21.54 -19.01
C ASN A 111 10.13 22.24 -20.36
N GLY A 112 9.18 23.17 -20.39
CA GLY A 112 8.88 23.98 -21.56
C GLY A 112 9.47 25.39 -21.44
N THR A 113 9.99 25.89 -22.55
CA THR A 113 10.49 27.27 -22.66
C THR A 113 10.05 27.91 -23.95
N ALA A 114 9.82 29.23 -23.94
CA ALA A 114 9.58 30.05 -25.12
C ALA A 114 10.03 31.49 -24.88
N SER A 115 10.21 32.26 -25.91
CA SER A 115 10.46 33.70 -25.84
C SER A 115 9.25 34.49 -26.30
N MET A 116 8.89 35.55 -25.57
CA MET A 116 7.82 36.47 -25.91
C MET A 116 8.39 37.88 -26.15
N LYS A 117 8.07 38.50 -27.31
CA LYS A 117 8.42 39.87 -27.58
C LYS A 117 7.57 40.84 -26.72
N THR A 118 8.23 41.80 -26.10
CA THR A 118 7.59 42.82 -25.32
C THR A 118 7.21 44.01 -26.21
N TYR A 119 6.17 44.77 -25.84
CA TYR A 119 5.76 45.99 -26.56
C TYR A 119 6.20 47.25 -25.83
N PHE A 120 6.07 47.28 -24.53
CA PHE A 120 6.32 48.48 -23.73
C PHE A 120 7.65 48.41 -22.97
N THR A 121 7.99 47.25 -22.39
CA THR A 121 9.25 47.09 -21.66
C THR A 121 10.48 47.12 -22.53
N ARG A 122 10.34 46.94 -23.84
CA ARG A 122 11.44 47.13 -24.82
C ARG A 122 11.85 48.58 -25.03
N LEU A 123 10.98 49.55 -24.64
CA LEU A 123 11.24 50.97 -24.83
C LEU A 123 12.23 51.49 -23.78
N PRO A 124 13.06 52.54 -24.15
CA PRO A 124 13.89 53.22 -23.15
C PRO A 124 13.02 53.85 -22.03
N PRO A 125 13.47 53.86 -20.81
CA PRO A 125 14.77 53.46 -20.28
C PRO A 125 14.89 51.96 -19.91
N ILE A 126 13.80 51.16 -20.01
CA ILE A 126 13.70 49.79 -19.51
C ILE A 126 14.54 48.82 -20.35
N ASN A 127 14.44 48.88 -21.68
CA ASN A 127 15.21 48.10 -22.66
C ASN A 127 15.18 46.58 -22.48
N ILE A 128 14.03 45.99 -22.16
CA ILE A 128 13.80 44.56 -22.10
C ILE A 128 13.02 44.14 -23.36
N PRO A 129 13.69 43.70 -24.45
CA PRO A 129 13.03 43.41 -25.72
C PRO A 129 12.26 42.08 -25.75
N GLN A 130 12.61 41.14 -24.86
CA GLN A 130 11.98 39.84 -24.80
C GLN A 130 11.91 39.35 -23.35
N LEU A 131 10.84 38.62 -23.03
CA LEU A 131 10.68 37.87 -21.78
C LEU A 131 10.76 36.39 -22.07
N THR A 132 11.50 35.65 -21.25
CA THR A 132 11.51 34.18 -21.28
C THR A 132 10.32 33.65 -20.49
N ILE A 133 9.52 32.82 -21.14
CA ILE A 133 8.44 32.07 -20.53
C ILE A 133 8.98 30.67 -20.24
N ALA A 134 8.82 30.19 -19.03
CA ALA A 134 9.17 28.81 -18.65
C ALA A 134 8.08 28.21 -17.75
N SER A 135 7.82 26.93 -17.98
CA SER A 135 6.90 26.16 -17.14
C SER A 135 7.34 24.69 -17.11
N SER A 136 6.89 23.95 -16.11
CA SER A 136 7.20 22.53 -16.00
C SER A 136 5.97 21.74 -15.61
N SER A 137 5.88 20.49 -16.09
CA SER A 137 4.86 19.53 -15.71
C SER A 137 5.52 18.22 -15.30
N THR A 138 5.01 17.60 -14.26
CA THR A 138 5.49 16.29 -13.79
C THR A 138 4.30 15.36 -13.63
N ILE A 139 4.33 14.23 -14.34
CA ILE A 139 3.39 13.15 -14.16
C ILE A 139 4.11 11.97 -13.53
N LYS A 140 3.55 11.45 -12.44
CA LYS A 140 3.98 10.23 -11.78
C LYS A 140 2.94 9.15 -12.00
N TRP A 141 3.39 7.91 -12.21
CA TRP A 141 2.50 6.76 -12.34
C TRP A 141 3.17 5.50 -11.80
N GLY A 142 2.37 4.46 -11.51
CA GLY A 142 2.89 3.19 -11.02
C GLY A 142 3.69 3.29 -9.72
N ASN A 143 3.48 4.38 -8.97
CA ASN A 143 4.18 4.67 -7.70
C ASN A 143 3.64 3.84 -6.52
N SER A 144 2.58 3.08 -6.75
CA SER A 144 1.93 2.29 -5.73
C SER A 144 2.28 0.80 -5.89
N ARG A 145 2.72 0.17 -4.80
CA ARG A 145 2.94 -1.27 -4.69
C ARG A 145 1.93 -1.88 -3.75
N LEU A 146 1.61 -3.14 -3.98
CA LEU A 146 0.64 -3.88 -3.16
C LEU A 146 1.34 -4.94 -2.30
N ARG A 147 0.91 -5.04 -1.04
CA ARG A 147 1.18 -6.16 -0.15
C ARG A 147 -0.15 -6.70 0.33
N VAL A 148 -0.47 -7.93 -0.06
CA VAL A 148 -1.77 -8.53 0.21
C VAL A 148 -1.58 -9.79 1.06
N ALA A 149 -2.21 -9.86 2.22
CA ALA A 149 -2.28 -11.07 3.03
C ALA A 149 -3.65 -11.74 2.84
N LEU A 150 -3.65 -12.97 2.38
CA LEU A 150 -4.84 -13.81 2.22
C LEU A 150 -4.97 -14.70 3.45
N VAL A 151 -5.88 -14.35 4.35
CA VAL A 151 -6.19 -15.09 5.59
C VAL A 151 -7.39 -15.98 5.30
N LEU A 152 -7.11 -17.26 5.07
CA LEU A 152 -8.04 -18.20 4.47
C LEU A 152 -8.46 -19.28 5.46
N ASP A 153 -9.73 -19.33 5.75
CA ASP A 153 -10.30 -20.34 6.63
C ASP A 153 -10.12 -21.76 6.05
N ASN A 154 -9.45 -22.58 6.82
CA ASN A 154 -9.18 -24.00 6.50
C ASN A 154 -9.80 -24.94 7.55
N THR A 155 -10.79 -24.44 8.32
CA THR A 155 -11.42 -25.18 9.40
C THR A 155 -12.40 -26.24 8.90
N GLY A 156 -12.79 -27.15 9.79
CA GLY A 156 -13.61 -28.32 9.43
C GLY A 156 -14.95 -27.95 8.77
N SER A 157 -15.56 -26.83 9.17
CA SER A 157 -16.85 -26.36 8.59
C SER A 157 -16.77 -26.00 7.11
N MET A 158 -15.58 -25.67 6.60
CA MET A 158 -15.36 -25.37 5.18
C MET A 158 -15.58 -26.58 4.24
N ILE A 159 -15.70 -27.79 4.78
CA ILE A 159 -16.01 -29.01 3.99
C ILE A 159 -17.43 -28.96 3.41
N ASP A 160 -18.35 -28.32 4.13
CA ASP A 160 -19.76 -28.33 3.81
C ASP A 160 -20.10 -27.39 2.64
N ALA A 161 -21.18 -27.70 1.93
CA ALA A 161 -21.77 -26.89 0.87
C ALA A 161 -20.75 -26.47 -0.24
N GLY A 162 -19.63 -27.16 -0.38
CA GLY A 162 -18.62 -26.88 -1.40
C GLY A 162 -17.80 -25.60 -1.14
N LYS A 163 -17.78 -25.09 0.10
CA LYS A 163 -17.12 -23.82 0.45
C LYS A 163 -15.63 -23.83 0.16
N ILE A 164 -14.91 -24.91 0.52
CA ILE A 164 -13.48 -25.00 0.26
C ILE A 164 -13.15 -24.98 -1.23
N GLY A 165 -13.91 -25.68 -2.08
CA GLY A 165 -13.71 -25.68 -3.53
C GLY A 165 -13.95 -24.31 -4.16
N ALA A 166 -14.97 -23.59 -3.66
CA ALA A 166 -15.25 -22.23 -4.06
C ALA A 166 -14.13 -21.27 -3.62
N LEU A 167 -13.62 -21.41 -2.38
CA LEU A 167 -12.49 -20.64 -1.88
C LEU A 167 -11.22 -20.87 -2.71
N GLN A 168 -10.92 -22.12 -3.02
CA GLN A 168 -9.77 -22.47 -3.88
C GLN A 168 -9.88 -21.82 -5.26
N THR A 169 -11.06 -21.87 -5.87
CA THR A 169 -11.32 -21.24 -7.17
C THR A 169 -11.17 -19.73 -7.09
N ALA A 170 -11.80 -19.11 -6.08
CA ALA A 170 -11.75 -17.67 -5.86
C ALA A 170 -10.34 -17.15 -5.61
N THR A 171 -9.58 -17.87 -4.79
CA THR A 171 -8.18 -17.51 -4.48
C THR A 171 -7.31 -17.56 -5.74
N LYS A 172 -7.44 -18.58 -6.59
CA LYS A 172 -6.70 -18.65 -7.85
C LYS A 172 -7.06 -17.52 -8.81
N ASN A 173 -8.35 -17.18 -8.90
CA ASN A 173 -8.79 -16.04 -9.71
C ASN A 173 -8.21 -14.72 -9.19
N LEU A 174 -8.22 -14.52 -7.88
CA LEU A 174 -7.61 -13.35 -7.25
C LEU A 174 -6.10 -13.28 -7.50
N LEU A 175 -5.38 -14.39 -7.34
CA LEU A 175 -3.96 -14.46 -7.66
C LEU A 175 -3.68 -14.11 -9.13
N THR A 176 -4.54 -14.55 -10.05
CA THR A 176 -4.43 -14.21 -11.47
C THR A 176 -4.62 -12.71 -11.71
N GLN A 177 -5.60 -12.07 -11.05
CA GLN A 177 -5.84 -10.63 -11.14
C GLN A 177 -4.66 -9.83 -10.56
N LEU A 178 -4.17 -10.23 -9.39
CA LEU A 178 -3.04 -9.58 -8.72
C LEU A 178 -1.76 -9.72 -9.53
N LYS A 179 -1.52 -10.88 -10.14
CA LYS A 179 -0.43 -11.08 -11.11
C LYS A 179 -0.57 -10.15 -12.31
N GLY A 180 -1.77 -10.02 -12.87
CA GLY A 180 -2.05 -9.13 -14.00
C GLY A 180 -1.89 -7.64 -13.66
N ALA A 181 -2.04 -7.28 -12.38
CA ALA A 181 -1.78 -5.92 -11.92
C ALA A 181 -0.27 -5.64 -11.73
N ALA A 182 0.59 -6.65 -11.60
CA ALA A 182 2.03 -6.48 -11.50
C ALA A 182 2.64 -6.24 -12.90
N VAL A 183 3.38 -5.14 -13.06
CA VAL A 183 4.19 -4.90 -14.28
C VAL A 183 5.56 -5.55 -14.11
N ASN A 184 6.13 -5.45 -12.90
CA ASN A 184 7.42 -6.03 -12.56
C ASN A 184 7.30 -6.91 -11.33
N ASN A 185 8.25 -7.83 -11.15
CA ASN A 185 8.39 -8.60 -9.92
C ASN A 185 8.62 -7.62 -8.74
N GLY A 186 7.84 -7.80 -7.66
CA GLY A 186 7.90 -6.93 -6.49
C GLY A 186 6.91 -5.75 -6.50
N ASP A 187 6.17 -5.53 -7.57
CA ASP A 187 5.07 -4.56 -7.59
C ASP A 187 3.87 -5.04 -6.76
N VAL A 188 3.65 -6.34 -6.73
CA VAL A 188 2.61 -7.01 -5.95
C VAL A 188 3.23 -8.19 -5.22
N TYR A 189 3.13 -8.19 -3.91
CA TYR A 189 3.48 -9.31 -3.05
C TYR A 189 2.22 -9.89 -2.42
N VAL A 190 2.16 -11.19 -2.32
CA VAL A 190 1.06 -11.91 -1.66
C VAL A 190 1.62 -12.85 -0.61
N SER A 191 0.99 -12.91 0.56
CA SER A 191 1.17 -13.96 1.56
C SER A 191 -0.12 -14.78 1.68
N MET A 192 0.02 -16.08 1.96
CA MET A 192 -1.11 -16.98 2.16
C MET A 192 -1.06 -17.55 3.57
N ILE A 193 -2.12 -17.34 4.33
CA ILE A 193 -2.24 -17.72 5.72
C ILE A 193 -3.48 -18.62 5.88
N PRO A 194 -3.37 -19.91 5.50
CA PRO A 194 -4.38 -20.88 5.89
C PRO A 194 -4.40 -21.03 7.41
N PHE A 195 -5.56 -20.90 8.02
CA PHE A 195 -5.68 -21.00 9.48
C PHE A 195 -6.78 -21.97 9.90
N VAL A 196 -6.61 -22.52 11.07
CA VAL A 196 -7.58 -23.26 11.86
C VAL A 196 -7.57 -22.72 13.29
N LYS A 197 -7.56 -23.54 14.33
CA LYS A 197 -7.22 -23.10 15.70
C LYS A 197 -5.81 -22.52 15.77
N ASP A 198 -4.91 -23.12 15.01
CA ASP A 198 -3.50 -22.76 14.88
C ASP A 198 -3.15 -22.39 13.43
N VAL A 199 -1.90 -21.97 13.24
CA VAL A 199 -1.29 -21.78 11.91
C VAL A 199 -0.03 -22.64 11.80
N ASN A 200 0.31 -23.08 10.59
CA ASN A 200 1.49 -23.87 10.32
C ASN A 200 2.62 -22.99 9.74
N VAL A 201 3.69 -22.83 10.49
CA VAL A 201 4.86 -22.05 10.07
C VAL A 201 5.97 -22.93 9.45
N GLY A 202 5.74 -24.24 9.36
CA GLY A 202 6.66 -25.23 8.80
C GLY A 202 7.54 -25.90 9.84
N ALA A 203 7.49 -27.22 9.86
CA ALA A 203 8.24 -28.07 10.81
C ALA A 203 9.77 -27.89 10.73
N THR A 204 10.29 -27.45 9.57
CA THR A 204 11.73 -27.19 9.38
C THR A 204 12.26 -26.03 10.23
N ASN A 205 11.37 -25.19 10.78
CA ASN A 205 11.72 -24.06 11.62
C ASN A 205 11.96 -24.42 13.10
N TYR A 206 12.04 -25.70 13.45
CA TYR A 206 12.18 -26.15 14.85
C TYR A 206 13.41 -25.59 15.59
N ASN A 207 14.41 -25.04 14.89
CA ASN A 207 15.58 -24.38 15.50
C ASN A 207 15.43 -22.86 15.56
N ALA A 208 14.27 -22.29 15.19
CA ALA A 208 14.09 -20.85 15.13
C ALA A 208 13.98 -20.25 16.55
N SER A 209 14.69 -19.15 16.78
CA SER A 209 14.74 -18.46 18.10
C SER A 209 13.44 -17.76 18.48
N TRP A 210 12.50 -17.62 17.56
CA TRP A 210 11.19 -17.00 17.80
C TRP A 210 10.13 -17.99 18.27
N ILE A 211 10.46 -19.30 18.45
CA ILE A 211 9.54 -20.32 18.98
C ILE A 211 9.70 -20.42 20.48
N ASP A 212 8.56 -20.51 21.20
CA ASP A 212 8.48 -20.88 22.60
C ASP A 212 8.15 -22.38 22.69
N TRP A 213 9.05 -23.15 23.27
CA TRP A 213 8.93 -24.59 23.44
C TRP A 213 8.33 -25.01 24.78
N THR A 214 8.05 -24.07 25.68
CA THR A 214 7.66 -24.35 27.08
C THR A 214 6.47 -25.29 27.17
N ASP A 215 5.37 -24.98 26.50
CA ASP A 215 4.17 -25.82 26.53
C ASP A 215 4.37 -27.11 25.73
N TRP A 216 5.11 -27.04 24.63
CA TRP A 216 5.38 -28.22 23.80
C TRP A 216 6.21 -29.25 24.54
N ASP A 217 7.29 -28.85 25.20
CA ASP A 217 8.17 -29.70 26.00
C ASP A 217 7.46 -30.32 27.20
N ALA A 218 6.49 -29.59 27.76
CA ALA A 218 5.68 -30.11 28.87
C ALA A 218 4.64 -31.16 28.42
N ASN A 219 4.18 -31.08 27.18
CA ASN A 219 3.06 -31.91 26.70
C ASN A 219 3.49 -33.01 25.73
N ASN A 220 4.68 -32.95 25.15
CA ASN A 220 5.17 -33.89 24.16
C ASN A 220 6.47 -34.53 24.63
N GLY A 221 6.39 -35.78 25.04
CA GLY A 221 7.57 -36.49 25.56
C GLY A 221 7.24 -37.89 26.04
N THR A 222 8.18 -38.46 26.77
CA THR A 222 8.03 -39.78 27.37
C THR A 222 8.22 -39.74 28.87
N CYS A 223 7.32 -40.37 29.60
CA CYS A 223 7.41 -40.61 31.04
C CYS A 223 7.83 -42.01 31.33
N VAL A 224 8.94 -42.17 32.06
CA VAL A 224 9.42 -43.48 32.52
C VAL A 224 9.36 -43.50 34.04
N ARG A 225 8.54 -44.43 34.61
CA ARG A 225 8.47 -44.64 36.04
C ARG A 225 9.78 -45.18 36.58
N HIS A 226 9.99 -45.04 37.91
CA HIS A 226 11.22 -45.55 38.56
C HIS A 226 11.45 -47.07 38.40
N ASN A 227 10.42 -47.84 38.09
CA ASN A 227 10.50 -49.25 37.75
C ASN A 227 10.82 -49.55 36.24
N GLY A 228 11.13 -48.55 35.45
CA GLY A 228 11.44 -48.66 34.04
C GLY A 228 10.25 -48.74 33.09
N HIS A 229 9.00 -48.66 33.59
CA HIS A 229 7.82 -48.73 32.72
C HIS A 229 7.49 -47.37 32.10
N HIS A 230 7.26 -47.38 30.78
CA HIS A 230 6.75 -46.21 30.02
C HIS A 230 5.28 -45.99 30.34
N VAL A 231 4.85 -44.71 30.49
CA VAL A 231 3.47 -44.29 30.68
C VAL A 231 2.98 -43.63 29.40
N PRO A 232 2.24 -44.33 28.53
CA PRO A 232 1.72 -43.78 27.31
C PRO A 232 0.76 -42.59 27.58
N GLY A 233 0.84 -41.52 26.77
CA GLY A 233 -0.04 -40.37 26.86
C GLY A 233 0.14 -39.49 28.14
N ALA A 234 1.22 -39.73 28.91
CA ALA A 234 1.56 -38.87 30.02
C ALA A 234 2.08 -37.51 29.50
N VAL A 235 1.82 -36.48 30.26
CA VAL A 235 2.43 -35.13 30.13
C VAL A 235 3.33 -34.91 31.35
N GLN A 236 4.21 -33.90 31.29
CA GLN A 236 5.19 -33.64 32.35
C GLN A 236 4.53 -33.51 33.72
N SER A 237 3.41 -32.80 33.81
CA SER A 237 2.68 -32.56 35.09
C SER A 237 2.07 -33.83 35.73
N THR A 238 1.83 -34.86 34.93
CA THR A 238 1.28 -36.17 35.38
C THR A 238 2.32 -37.27 35.50
N CYS A 239 3.57 -37.00 35.09
CA CYS A 239 4.66 -37.95 35.14
C CYS A 239 5.18 -38.13 36.55
N THR A 240 5.01 -39.32 37.12
CA THR A 240 5.52 -39.70 38.46
C THR A 240 6.90 -40.37 38.39
N GLY A 241 7.65 -40.16 37.30
CA GLY A 241 8.99 -40.73 37.08
C GLY A 241 9.88 -39.68 36.40
N THR A 242 10.71 -40.15 35.49
CA THR A 242 11.55 -39.27 34.65
C THR A 242 10.81 -38.84 33.41
N TRP A 243 10.64 -37.57 33.21
CA TRP A 243 10.10 -36.95 32.01
C TRP A 243 11.24 -36.63 31.05
N THR A 244 11.10 -36.97 29.79
CA THR A 244 12.02 -36.60 28.72
C THR A 244 11.20 -35.99 27.59
N PRO A 245 11.35 -34.70 27.29
CA PRO A 245 10.71 -34.05 26.15
C PRO A 245 11.07 -34.74 24.84
N ALA A 246 10.17 -34.77 23.90
CA ALA A 246 10.45 -35.26 22.55
C ALA A 246 11.44 -34.31 21.83
N ALA A 247 12.13 -34.81 20.81
CA ALA A 247 13.00 -33.96 20.00
C ALA A 247 12.16 -32.94 19.22
N HIS A 248 12.51 -31.65 19.27
CA HIS A 248 11.80 -30.56 18.56
C HIS A 248 11.66 -30.81 17.06
N SER A 249 12.58 -31.61 16.46
CA SER A 249 12.50 -32.02 15.06
C SER A 249 11.27 -32.90 14.74
N THR A 250 10.54 -33.39 15.77
CA THR A 250 9.29 -34.16 15.60
C THR A 250 8.04 -33.26 15.60
N TRP A 251 8.20 -31.98 15.83
CA TRP A 251 7.12 -31.01 15.79
C TRP A 251 6.54 -30.89 14.37
N ASN A 252 5.21 -30.73 14.27
CA ASN A 252 4.51 -30.71 12.99
C ASN A 252 4.44 -29.32 12.33
N GLY A 253 5.01 -28.28 12.94
CA GLY A 253 5.06 -26.91 12.40
C GLY A 253 3.95 -25.99 12.89
N CYS A 254 3.02 -26.47 13.72
CA CYS A 254 1.95 -25.63 14.25
C CYS A 254 2.40 -24.75 15.41
N ILE A 255 1.94 -23.49 15.40
CA ILE A 255 2.05 -22.54 16.49
C ILE A 255 0.68 -22.01 16.85
N THR A 256 0.51 -21.67 18.14
CA THR A 256 -0.72 -21.11 18.66
C THR A 256 -0.54 -19.64 19.10
N ASP A 257 -1.58 -19.03 19.71
CA ASP A 257 -1.58 -17.64 20.14
C ASP A 257 -0.45 -17.35 21.13
N ARG A 258 0.33 -16.32 20.87
CA ARG A 258 1.43 -15.87 21.73
C ARG A 258 0.95 -14.96 22.86
N GLY A 259 1.73 -14.85 23.91
CA GLY A 259 1.40 -14.04 25.09
C GLY A 259 1.42 -14.87 26.36
N THR A 260 1.43 -14.22 27.51
CA THR A 260 1.49 -14.89 28.83
C THR A 260 0.17 -14.99 29.54
N THR A 261 -0.85 -14.27 29.08
CA THR A 261 -2.11 -14.17 29.80
C THR A 261 -3.27 -14.00 28.85
N ASN A 262 -4.39 -14.51 29.25
CA ASN A 262 -5.68 -14.27 28.63
C ASN A 262 -6.30 -12.92 29.04
N SER A 263 -5.60 -12.10 29.84
CA SER A 263 -6.07 -10.77 30.23
C SER A 263 -5.96 -9.78 29.07
N PRO A 264 -7.01 -9.01 28.75
CA PRO A 264 -6.96 -8.01 27.69
C PRO A 264 -6.09 -6.77 28.00
N SER A 265 -5.50 -6.67 29.18
CA SER A 265 -4.77 -5.48 29.61
C SER A 265 -3.25 -5.57 29.51
N THR A 266 -2.66 -6.77 29.56
CA THR A 266 -1.19 -6.95 29.55
C THR A 266 -0.80 -8.24 28.84
N GLY A 267 0.33 -8.22 28.13
CA GLY A 267 0.85 -9.42 27.47
C GLY A 267 0.07 -9.86 26.21
N ASN A 268 -0.71 -8.96 25.60
CA ASN A 268 -1.54 -9.24 24.43
C ASN A 268 -0.70 -9.25 23.13
N TYR A 269 0.36 -10.04 23.10
CA TYR A 269 1.22 -10.14 21.92
C TYR A 269 0.55 -10.88 20.75
N ASP A 270 -0.51 -11.64 21.01
CA ASP A 270 -1.36 -12.27 20.00
C ASP A 270 -2.18 -11.26 19.18
N THR A 271 -2.35 -10.03 19.66
CA THR A 271 -3.16 -8.99 19.01
C THR A 271 -2.33 -7.93 18.28
N ASN A 272 -1.02 -8.11 18.19
CA ASN A 272 -0.08 -7.16 17.59
C ASN A 272 1.07 -7.87 16.86
N VAL A 273 1.98 -7.08 16.26
CA VAL A 273 3.12 -7.56 15.45
C VAL A 273 4.48 -7.22 16.06
N VAL A 274 4.55 -7.13 17.38
CA VAL A 274 5.83 -6.96 18.09
C VAL A 274 6.80 -8.08 17.68
N VAL A 275 8.02 -7.70 17.35
CA VAL A 275 9.05 -8.65 16.94
C VAL A 275 9.39 -9.59 18.11
N PRO A 276 9.37 -10.91 17.90
CA PRO A 276 9.70 -11.88 18.94
C PRO A 276 11.13 -11.69 19.46
N THR A 277 11.30 -11.77 20.77
CA THR A 277 12.63 -11.72 21.42
C THR A 277 12.69 -12.68 22.59
N THR A 278 13.83 -13.34 22.74
CA THR A 278 14.06 -14.27 23.84
C THR A 278 14.16 -13.57 25.20
N THR A 279 14.34 -12.26 25.22
CA THR A 279 14.31 -11.45 26.47
C THR A 279 12.92 -11.26 27.04
N ILE A 280 11.88 -11.38 26.19
CA ILE A 280 10.47 -11.31 26.57
C ILE A 280 9.78 -12.54 25.94
N THR A 281 9.80 -13.65 26.67
CA THR A 281 9.29 -14.96 26.17
C THR A 281 7.85 -14.89 25.68
N ALA A 282 7.02 -14.04 26.30
CA ALA A 282 5.63 -13.80 25.86
C ALA A 282 5.50 -13.29 24.41
N THR A 283 6.58 -12.76 23.81
CA THR A 283 6.60 -12.34 22.40
C THR A 283 6.86 -13.50 21.45
N LEU A 284 7.37 -14.64 21.95
CA LEU A 284 7.65 -15.83 21.16
C LEU A 284 6.33 -16.53 20.79
N PHE A 285 6.38 -17.34 19.72
CA PHE A 285 5.24 -18.12 19.26
C PHE A 285 5.28 -19.53 19.85
N PRO A 286 4.29 -19.92 20.67
CA PRO A 286 4.29 -21.22 21.30
C PRO A 286 4.12 -22.35 20.27
N ALA A 287 5.03 -23.32 20.28
CA ALA A 287 4.88 -24.54 19.51
C ALA A 287 3.71 -25.37 20.05
N GLU A 288 2.91 -25.91 19.15
CA GLU A 288 1.84 -26.86 19.49
C GLU A 288 1.89 -28.06 18.55
N GLN A 289 1.63 -29.25 19.09
CA GLN A 289 1.49 -30.48 18.30
C GLN A 289 0.01 -30.70 17.95
N TYR A 290 -0.54 -29.77 17.17
CA TYR A 290 -1.96 -29.83 16.83
C TYR A 290 -2.22 -30.86 15.74
N SER A 291 -3.11 -31.84 16.01
CA SER A 291 -3.40 -32.93 15.07
C SER A 291 -4.03 -32.46 13.76
N SER A 292 -4.75 -31.34 13.79
CA SER A 292 -5.35 -30.72 12.62
C SER A 292 -4.54 -29.53 12.11
N CYS A 293 -3.19 -29.60 12.25
CA CYS A 293 -2.29 -28.56 11.75
C CYS A 293 -2.55 -28.28 10.26
N PRO A 294 -2.83 -27.01 9.86
CA PRO A 294 -3.25 -26.71 8.49
C PRO A 294 -2.06 -26.76 7.52
N LEU A 295 -2.34 -26.49 6.25
CA LEU A 295 -1.30 -26.29 5.25
C LEU A 295 -0.35 -25.18 5.70
N GLN A 296 0.96 -25.36 5.45
CA GLN A 296 1.98 -24.39 5.79
C GLN A 296 1.69 -23.04 5.12
N LEU A 297 1.77 -21.95 5.92
CA LEU A 297 1.63 -20.58 5.44
C LEU A 297 2.85 -20.13 4.60
N THR A 298 2.68 -19.02 3.84
CA THR A 298 3.81 -18.35 3.16
C THR A 298 3.88 -16.89 3.55
N GLY A 299 5.10 -16.39 3.64
CA GLY A 299 5.36 -14.95 3.69
C GLY A 299 5.10 -14.26 2.34
N LEU A 300 5.30 -12.94 2.32
CA LEU A 300 5.15 -12.12 1.10
C LEU A 300 6.08 -12.60 -0.01
N ASN A 301 5.49 -13.00 -1.12
CA ASN A 301 6.22 -13.44 -2.32
C ASN A 301 5.40 -13.13 -3.58
N TYR A 302 5.97 -13.39 -4.75
CA TYR A 302 5.32 -13.30 -6.06
C TYR A 302 5.51 -14.59 -6.89
N ASP A 303 5.71 -15.71 -6.20
CA ASP A 303 5.72 -17.05 -6.85
C ASP A 303 4.29 -17.54 -7.06
N TRP A 304 3.68 -17.04 -8.13
CA TRP A 304 2.29 -17.33 -8.49
C TRP A 304 2.04 -18.82 -8.71
N THR A 305 3.05 -19.56 -9.17
CA THR A 305 2.95 -21.02 -9.44
C THR A 305 2.86 -21.80 -8.14
N THR A 306 3.77 -21.55 -7.22
CA THR A 306 3.75 -22.20 -5.90
C THR A 306 2.48 -21.86 -5.12
N MET A 307 2.06 -20.59 -5.11
CA MET A 307 0.80 -20.18 -4.46
C MET A 307 -0.42 -20.90 -5.03
N ASN A 308 -0.54 -21.02 -6.37
CA ASN A 308 -1.64 -21.78 -6.98
C ASN A 308 -1.62 -23.27 -6.62
N THR A 309 -0.44 -23.87 -6.49
CA THR A 309 -0.29 -25.26 -6.05
C THR A 309 -0.74 -25.42 -4.59
N MET A 310 -0.33 -24.50 -3.71
CA MET A 310 -0.74 -24.50 -2.31
C MET A 310 -2.25 -24.40 -2.14
N VAL A 311 -2.92 -23.53 -2.90
CA VAL A 311 -4.39 -23.41 -2.86
C VAL A 311 -5.06 -24.77 -3.10
N ASN A 312 -4.54 -25.59 -4.03
CA ASN A 312 -5.09 -26.93 -4.29
C ASN A 312 -4.89 -27.91 -3.13
N GLN A 313 -3.91 -27.67 -2.26
CA GLN A 313 -3.56 -28.54 -1.13
C GLN A 313 -4.33 -28.20 0.16
N MET A 314 -5.09 -27.10 0.17
CA MET A 314 -5.91 -26.71 1.33
C MET A 314 -6.97 -27.79 1.59
N THR A 315 -6.91 -28.41 2.76
CA THR A 315 -7.85 -29.47 3.21
C THR A 315 -8.49 -29.04 4.53
N PRO A 316 -9.82 -28.88 4.59
CA PRO A 316 -10.52 -28.41 5.79
C PRO A 316 -10.40 -29.40 6.94
N ASN A 317 -10.03 -28.88 8.12
CA ASN A 317 -10.01 -29.65 9.37
C ASN A 317 -9.90 -28.72 10.58
N GLY A 318 -10.20 -29.23 11.79
CA GLY A 318 -9.96 -28.53 13.06
C GLY A 318 -10.94 -27.41 13.41
N ASN A 319 -10.66 -26.74 14.52
CA ASN A 319 -11.45 -25.67 15.10
C ASN A 319 -11.06 -24.29 14.53
N THR A 320 -11.85 -23.27 14.83
CA THR A 320 -11.74 -21.93 14.27
C THR A 320 -11.16 -20.91 15.25
N ASN A 321 -10.04 -20.29 14.86
CA ASN A 321 -9.44 -19.12 15.51
C ASN A 321 -9.07 -18.08 14.43
N GLN A 322 -9.97 -17.18 14.14
CA GLN A 322 -9.74 -16.13 13.15
C GLN A 322 -8.68 -15.13 13.63
N ALA A 323 -8.53 -14.98 14.97
CA ALA A 323 -7.59 -14.02 15.56
C ALA A 323 -6.14 -14.35 15.22
N ILE A 324 -5.72 -15.63 15.31
CA ILE A 324 -4.36 -16.04 14.94
C ILE A 324 -4.12 -15.88 13.44
N GLY A 325 -5.12 -16.20 12.61
CA GLY A 325 -5.05 -15.97 11.17
C GLY A 325 -4.80 -14.50 10.85
N LEU A 326 -5.56 -13.60 11.46
CA LEU A 326 -5.39 -12.13 11.29
C LEU A 326 -4.03 -11.64 11.80
N ALA A 327 -3.61 -12.07 12.99
CA ALA A 327 -2.31 -11.70 13.55
C ALA A 327 -1.15 -12.12 12.62
N MET A 328 -1.22 -13.34 12.07
CA MET A 328 -0.22 -13.84 11.11
C MET A 328 -0.31 -13.14 9.77
N GLY A 329 -1.51 -12.82 9.28
CA GLY A 329 -1.71 -12.00 8.09
C GLY A 329 -1.02 -10.64 8.23
N TRP A 330 -1.23 -9.97 9.34
CA TRP A 330 -0.58 -8.70 9.64
C TRP A 330 0.94 -8.85 9.79
N GLN A 331 1.40 -9.84 10.56
CA GLN A 331 2.83 -10.13 10.73
C GLN A 331 3.53 -10.37 9.39
N SER A 332 2.87 -11.04 8.45
CA SER A 332 3.43 -11.28 7.11
C SER A 332 3.68 -9.99 6.32
N LEU A 333 2.86 -8.95 6.52
CA LEU A 333 3.01 -7.66 5.84
C LEU A 333 4.19 -6.84 6.34
N VAL A 334 4.50 -6.95 7.65
CA VAL A 334 5.54 -6.14 8.30
C VAL A 334 6.84 -6.90 8.55
N GLY A 335 6.80 -8.23 8.56
CA GLY A 335 7.97 -9.07 8.85
C GLY A 335 8.19 -9.30 10.34
N GLY A 336 9.26 -10.03 10.66
CA GLY A 336 9.59 -10.48 12.02
C GLY A 336 8.98 -11.84 12.35
N GLY A 337 9.57 -12.56 13.29
CA GLY A 337 9.15 -13.92 13.65
C GLY A 337 9.28 -14.90 12.48
N PRO A 338 8.20 -15.61 12.11
CA PRO A 338 8.25 -16.58 11.03
C PRO A 338 8.40 -15.97 9.63
N PHE A 339 8.33 -14.64 9.51
CA PHE A 339 8.32 -13.95 8.22
C PHE A 339 9.51 -13.05 8.02
N THR A 340 10.04 -13.07 6.80
CA THR A 340 10.93 -12.04 6.29
C THR A 340 10.16 -11.23 5.25
N ALA A 341 9.74 -10.02 5.61
CA ALA A 341 9.10 -9.13 4.65
C ALA A 341 10.16 -8.44 3.78
N PRO A 342 9.93 -8.33 2.46
CA PRO A 342 10.80 -7.53 1.60
C PRO A 342 10.90 -6.09 2.11
N PRO A 343 12.08 -5.44 2.02
CA PRO A 343 12.23 -4.05 2.46
C PRO A 343 11.28 -3.12 1.68
N LEU A 344 10.86 -2.04 2.33
CA LEU A 344 10.12 -0.97 1.66
C LEU A 344 11.09 -0.11 0.86
N ASP A 345 10.79 0.12 -0.41
CA ASP A 345 11.50 1.07 -1.25
C ASP A 345 10.88 2.47 -1.02
N PRO A 346 11.63 3.47 -0.52
CA PRO A 346 11.09 4.79 -0.19
C PRO A 346 10.58 5.56 -1.42
N ASN A 347 10.90 5.09 -2.63
CA ASN A 347 10.41 5.69 -3.88
C ASN A 347 8.97 5.27 -4.22
N PHE A 348 8.38 4.33 -3.47
CA PHE A 348 7.03 3.80 -3.73
C PHE A 348 6.13 3.97 -2.51
N GLN A 349 4.85 4.15 -2.79
CA GLN A 349 3.79 4.04 -1.78
C GLN A 349 3.34 2.58 -1.70
N TYR A 350 3.05 2.11 -0.50
CA TYR A 350 2.62 0.73 -0.29
C TYR A 350 1.20 0.68 0.23
N ASN A 351 0.31 0.06 -0.55
CA ASN A 351 -1.01 -0.31 -0.08
C ASN A 351 -0.93 -1.70 0.55
N GLN A 352 -1.21 -1.76 1.83
CA GLN A 352 -1.25 -3.01 2.59
C GLN A 352 -2.71 -3.44 2.78
N VAL A 353 -3.01 -4.67 2.43
CA VAL A 353 -4.37 -5.21 2.43
C VAL A 353 -4.37 -6.58 3.10
N ILE A 354 -5.33 -6.82 3.97
CA ILE A 354 -5.65 -8.15 4.50
C ILE A 354 -7.05 -8.52 4.03
N ILE A 355 -7.21 -9.76 3.54
CA ILE A 355 -8.51 -10.33 3.19
C ILE A 355 -8.73 -11.53 4.09
N LEU A 356 -9.64 -11.41 5.06
CA LEU A 356 -10.09 -12.50 5.90
C LEU A 356 -11.36 -13.12 5.31
N LEU A 357 -11.33 -14.41 5.00
CA LEU A 357 -12.52 -15.18 4.70
C LEU A 357 -12.70 -16.26 5.76
N THR A 358 -13.92 -16.37 6.28
CA THR A 358 -14.34 -17.42 7.21
C THR A 358 -15.80 -17.80 6.97
N ASP A 359 -16.16 -19.05 7.29
CA ASP A 359 -17.53 -19.56 7.17
C ASP A 359 -18.23 -19.73 8.52
N GLY A 360 -17.53 -19.49 9.62
CA GLY A 360 -18.03 -19.79 10.95
C GLY A 360 -17.68 -18.76 11.99
N LEU A 361 -18.06 -19.11 13.22
CA LEU A 361 -17.75 -18.39 14.43
C LEU A 361 -16.44 -18.93 15.01
N ASN A 362 -15.77 -18.13 15.83
CA ASN A 362 -14.63 -18.61 16.62
C ASN A 362 -15.08 -19.71 17.57
N THR A 363 -14.33 -20.81 17.63
CA THR A 363 -14.68 -21.98 18.45
C THR A 363 -13.62 -22.35 19.48
N GLN A 364 -12.33 -22.08 19.19
CA GLN A 364 -11.25 -22.42 20.10
C GLN A 364 -10.00 -21.59 19.77
N ASN A 365 -9.35 -21.05 20.82
CA ASN A 365 -7.98 -20.53 20.75
C ASN A 365 -7.11 -21.20 21.83
N ARG A 366 -5.91 -20.70 22.10
CA ARG A 366 -5.01 -21.25 23.12
C ARG A 366 -5.65 -21.28 24.52
N TRP A 367 -6.47 -20.30 24.88
CA TRP A 367 -6.96 -20.11 26.25
C TRP A 367 -8.46 -20.37 26.43
N TYR A 368 -9.25 -20.25 25.34
CA TYR A 368 -10.70 -20.22 25.40
C TYR A 368 -11.35 -21.19 24.41
N THR A 369 -12.50 -21.70 24.80
CA THR A 369 -13.44 -22.42 23.96
C THR A 369 -14.79 -21.71 23.86
N ASP A 370 -14.94 -20.56 24.53
CA ASP A 370 -16.12 -19.72 24.40
C ASP A 370 -15.88 -18.62 23.37
N GLN A 371 -16.85 -18.44 22.49
CA GLN A 371 -16.79 -17.50 21.38
C GLN A 371 -16.53 -16.06 21.84
N ALA A 372 -17.21 -15.60 22.91
CA ALA A 372 -17.16 -14.21 23.33
C ALA A 372 -15.75 -13.77 23.75
N SER A 373 -15.02 -14.64 24.46
CA SER A 373 -13.63 -14.39 24.87
C SER A 373 -12.68 -14.37 23.68
N ILE A 374 -12.86 -15.26 22.69
CA ILE A 374 -12.06 -15.31 21.49
C ILE A 374 -12.34 -14.06 20.62
N ASP A 375 -13.62 -13.71 20.46
CA ASP A 375 -14.06 -12.54 19.68
C ASP A 375 -13.52 -11.23 20.28
N ALA A 376 -13.44 -11.12 21.61
CA ALA A 376 -12.85 -9.96 22.26
C ALA A 376 -11.37 -9.77 21.91
N ARG A 377 -10.59 -10.85 21.77
CA ARG A 377 -9.18 -10.79 21.35
C ARG A 377 -9.06 -10.46 19.87
N GLN A 378 -9.89 -11.08 19.03
CA GLN A 378 -9.92 -10.77 17.61
C GLN A 378 -10.26 -9.30 17.35
N LYS A 379 -11.22 -8.74 18.13
CA LYS A 379 -11.56 -7.32 18.05
C LYS A 379 -10.34 -6.42 18.28
N MET A 380 -9.52 -6.72 19.29
CA MET A 380 -8.28 -5.95 19.53
C MET A 380 -7.32 -6.04 18.34
N THR A 381 -7.16 -7.23 17.76
CA THR A 381 -6.33 -7.41 16.56
C THR A 381 -6.87 -6.58 15.39
N CYS A 382 -8.18 -6.60 15.14
CA CYS A 382 -8.81 -5.79 14.09
C CYS A 382 -8.61 -4.28 14.31
N ASP A 383 -8.78 -3.80 15.56
CA ASP A 383 -8.60 -2.40 15.92
C ASP A 383 -7.15 -1.95 15.68
N ASN A 384 -6.18 -2.79 16.05
CA ASN A 384 -4.76 -2.52 15.86
C ASN A 384 -4.37 -2.54 14.37
N ILE A 385 -4.90 -3.46 13.56
CA ILE A 385 -4.70 -3.50 12.10
C ILE A 385 -5.20 -2.21 11.45
N ARG A 386 -6.40 -1.75 11.82
CA ARG A 386 -6.96 -0.50 11.28
C ARG A 386 -6.16 0.73 11.73
N ALA A 387 -5.72 0.76 13.00
CA ALA A 387 -4.86 1.83 13.51
C ALA A 387 -3.50 1.89 12.80
N ALA A 388 -3.00 0.75 12.29
CA ALA A 388 -1.80 0.69 11.45
C ALA A 388 -2.03 1.14 10.00
N GLY A 389 -3.25 1.57 9.63
CA GLY A 389 -3.58 2.05 8.27
C GLY A 389 -3.71 0.94 7.23
N ILE A 390 -3.86 -0.32 7.65
CA ILE A 390 -4.01 -1.47 6.76
C ILE A 390 -5.48 -1.63 6.38
N THR A 391 -5.74 -1.82 5.08
CA THR A 391 -7.10 -2.10 4.60
C THR A 391 -7.47 -3.54 4.92
N LEU A 392 -8.52 -3.73 5.71
CA LEU A 392 -9.02 -5.04 6.10
C LEU A 392 -10.38 -5.31 5.43
N TYR A 393 -10.40 -6.32 4.57
CA TYR A 393 -11.62 -6.93 4.03
C TYR A 393 -12.01 -8.13 4.86
N THR A 394 -13.29 -8.25 5.20
CA THR A 394 -13.84 -9.42 5.88
C THR A 394 -14.98 -10.01 5.08
N VAL A 395 -14.94 -11.33 4.90
CA VAL A 395 -15.92 -12.09 4.12
C VAL A 395 -16.47 -13.20 5.01
N GLN A 396 -17.75 -13.10 5.36
CA GLN A 396 -18.49 -14.15 6.06
C GLN A 396 -19.26 -15.02 5.08
N VAL A 397 -18.96 -16.31 5.03
CA VAL A 397 -19.67 -17.31 4.20
C VAL A 397 -20.73 -18.01 5.05
N ASN A 398 -21.93 -17.51 5.03
CA ASN A 398 -23.05 -17.96 5.86
C ASN A 398 -24.01 -18.85 5.07
N THR A 399 -23.64 -20.09 4.80
CA THR A 399 -24.49 -21.06 4.11
C THR A 399 -25.46 -21.79 5.05
N GLY A 400 -25.21 -21.72 6.38
CA GLY A 400 -25.98 -22.40 7.40
C GLY A 400 -27.13 -21.56 7.98
N GLY A 401 -27.18 -20.25 7.72
CA GLY A 401 -28.19 -19.35 8.29
C GLY A 401 -27.80 -18.82 9.69
N ASP A 402 -26.53 -18.83 10.05
CA ASP A 402 -26.03 -18.25 11.28
C ASP A 402 -26.26 -16.72 11.33
N PRO A 403 -26.29 -16.11 12.52
CA PRO A 403 -26.37 -14.66 12.61
C PRO A 403 -25.21 -13.96 11.89
N THR A 404 -25.50 -12.80 11.30
CA THR A 404 -24.43 -11.95 10.75
C THR A 404 -23.45 -11.57 11.86
N SER A 405 -22.17 -11.84 11.65
CA SER A 405 -21.11 -11.55 12.62
C SER A 405 -20.88 -10.04 12.76
N THR A 406 -21.32 -9.47 13.89
CA THR A 406 -21.02 -8.07 14.24
C THR A 406 -19.53 -7.84 14.42
N LEU A 407 -18.78 -8.86 14.82
CA LEU A 407 -17.32 -8.81 14.92
C LEU A 407 -16.71 -8.57 13.53
N LEU A 408 -17.07 -9.37 12.53
CA LEU A 408 -16.52 -9.24 11.16
C LEU A 408 -16.94 -7.92 10.51
N GLN A 409 -18.18 -7.45 10.76
CA GLN A 409 -18.61 -6.12 10.32
C GLN A 409 -17.73 -5.01 10.91
N ASN A 410 -17.45 -5.09 12.22
CA ASN A 410 -16.63 -4.10 12.93
C ASN A 410 -15.13 -4.25 12.63
N CYS A 411 -14.65 -5.43 12.23
CA CYS A 411 -13.28 -5.68 11.80
C CYS A 411 -12.96 -5.01 10.47
N ALA A 412 -13.88 -5.02 9.52
CA ALA A 412 -13.69 -4.38 8.22
C ALA A 412 -13.31 -2.90 8.37
N THR A 413 -12.45 -2.40 7.48
CA THR A 413 -12.00 -1.00 7.51
C THR A 413 -13.18 -0.03 7.42
N ASP A 414 -14.16 -0.36 6.61
CA ASP A 414 -15.44 0.33 6.48
C ASP A 414 -16.52 -0.67 6.00
N SER A 415 -17.79 -0.24 6.00
CA SER A 415 -18.92 -1.09 5.63
C SER A 415 -18.85 -1.64 4.20
N SER A 416 -18.13 -0.99 3.28
CA SER A 416 -17.94 -1.47 1.91
C SER A 416 -16.92 -2.60 1.79
N LYS A 417 -16.21 -2.90 2.88
CA LYS A 417 -15.21 -3.96 2.96
C LYS A 417 -15.70 -5.21 3.71
N PHE A 418 -16.92 -5.18 4.21
CA PHE A 418 -17.58 -6.36 4.78
C PHE A 418 -18.51 -7.00 3.75
N PHE A 419 -18.42 -8.32 3.59
CA PHE A 419 -19.27 -9.09 2.68
C PHE A 419 -19.92 -10.25 3.43
N LEU A 420 -21.26 -10.33 3.34
CA LEU A 420 -22.04 -11.48 3.81
C LEU A 420 -22.49 -12.29 2.61
N LEU A 421 -22.05 -13.53 2.53
CA LEU A 421 -22.34 -14.47 1.44
C LEU A 421 -23.27 -15.57 1.95
N THR A 422 -24.33 -15.85 1.23
CA THR A 422 -25.32 -16.90 1.60
C THR A 422 -25.11 -18.19 0.78
N THR A 423 -24.23 -18.16 -0.20
CA THR A 423 -23.87 -19.34 -1.01
C THR A 423 -22.35 -19.38 -1.26
N ALA A 424 -21.82 -20.58 -1.41
CA ALA A 424 -20.39 -20.76 -1.72
C ALA A 424 -19.98 -20.13 -3.07
N SER A 425 -20.86 -20.12 -4.07
CA SER A 425 -20.59 -19.53 -5.37
C SER A 425 -20.31 -18.01 -5.31
N GLN A 426 -20.91 -17.32 -4.34
CA GLN A 426 -20.66 -15.89 -4.12
C GLN A 426 -19.21 -15.59 -3.68
N ILE A 427 -18.47 -16.57 -3.15
CA ILE A 427 -17.05 -16.40 -2.80
C ILE A 427 -16.26 -15.96 -4.04
N VAL A 428 -16.51 -16.63 -5.19
CA VAL A 428 -15.77 -16.35 -6.44
C VAL A 428 -16.08 -14.94 -6.93
N THR A 429 -17.34 -14.54 -6.96
CA THR A 429 -17.74 -13.19 -7.42
C THR A 429 -17.21 -12.08 -6.50
N THR A 430 -17.25 -12.31 -5.19
CA THR A 430 -16.76 -11.37 -4.18
C THR A 430 -15.24 -11.19 -4.28
N PHE A 431 -14.48 -12.26 -4.37
CA PHE A 431 -13.03 -12.18 -4.56
C PHE A 431 -12.64 -11.48 -5.86
N ASN A 432 -13.39 -11.73 -6.94
CA ASN A 432 -13.18 -11.00 -8.20
C ASN A 432 -13.44 -9.50 -8.05
N ALA A 433 -14.47 -9.10 -7.30
CA ALA A 433 -14.75 -7.69 -7.02
C ALA A 433 -13.67 -7.05 -6.14
N ILE A 434 -13.24 -7.75 -5.07
CA ILE A 434 -12.14 -7.30 -4.21
C ILE A 434 -10.86 -7.16 -5.03
N GLY A 435 -10.51 -8.15 -5.85
CA GLY A 435 -9.33 -8.12 -6.71
C GLY A 435 -9.34 -6.94 -7.67
N THR A 436 -10.49 -6.65 -8.29
CA THR A 436 -10.65 -5.47 -9.15
C THR A 436 -10.42 -4.17 -8.37
N ASN A 437 -10.98 -4.05 -7.17
CA ASN A 437 -10.82 -2.86 -6.35
C ASN A 437 -9.37 -2.66 -5.88
N ILE A 438 -8.69 -3.72 -5.45
CA ILE A 438 -7.30 -3.67 -5.02
C ILE A 438 -6.36 -3.36 -6.19
N SER A 439 -6.60 -3.97 -7.36
CA SER A 439 -5.79 -3.71 -8.57
C SER A 439 -5.89 -2.24 -9.01
N LYS A 440 -7.04 -1.60 -8.83
CA LYS A 440 -7.20 -0.16 -9.10
C LYS A 440 -6.35 0.72 -8.19
N LEU A 441 -6.11 0.32 -6.93
CA LEU A 441 -5.25 1.08 -6.01
C LEU A 441 -3.81 1.21 -6.52
N ARG A 442 -3.38 0.32 -7.42
CA ARG A 442 -2.07 0.38 -8.05
C ARG A 442 -2.05 1.28 -9.29
N VAL A 443 -3.17 1.35 -10.02
CA VAL A 443 -3.27 2.04 -11.32
C VAL A 443 -3.76 3.49 -11.18
N ALA A 444 -4.39 3.82 -10.06
CA ALA A 444 -5.15 5.06 -9.85
C ALA A 444 -4.31 6.24 -9.29
N MET A 445 -3.04 6.36 -9.71
CA MET A 445 -2.30 7.63 -9.50
C MET A 445 -1.58 8.09 -10.73
#